data_25204f14c11a453f6caee4f285ea3f00
#
_entry.id   25204f14c11a453f6caee4f285ea3f00
#
_cell.length_a   1.000
_cell.length_b   1.000
_cell.length_c   1.000
_cell.angle_alpha   90.00
_cell.angle_beta   90.00
_cell.angle_gamma   90.00
#
_symmetry.space_group_name_H-M   'P 1'
#
loop_
_entity.id
_entity.type
_entity.pdbx_description
1 polymer ?
#
loop_
_entity_poly.entity_id
_entity_poly.type
_entity_poly.pdbx_seq_one_letter_code
_entity_poly.pdbx_strand_id
1 'polypeptide(L)'
;SAAVAAMTTIITIIMQMGILQLGLETIDACSKDQLTAILEELAYGNEYGDVLRAKGMLPSEKEGEWYYFDMVPEQYEIRTGAPDYTGKVCVIGANLKEDELKKAFGRN
;
A
#
# COMPACT_ATOMS: atom_id res chain seq x y z
N SER A 1 1.49 27.77 -11.45
CA SER A 1 2.25 28.21 -10.28
C SER A 1 3.54 27.42 -10.13
N ALA A 2 4.45 27.92 -9.32
CA ALA A 2 5.72 27.24 -9.05
C ALA A 2 5.49 25.87 -8.39
N ALA A 3 4.49 25.76 -7.52
CA ALA A 3 4.17 24.48 -6.86
C ALA A 3 3.70 23.44 -7.88
N VAL A 4 2.85 23.81 -8.83
CA VAL A 4 2.37 22.90 -9.88
C VAL A 4 3.53 22.47 -10.78
N ALA A 5 4.41 23.41 -11.15
CA ALA A 5 5.58 23.09 -11.97
C ALA A 5 6.53 22.13 -11.26
N ALA A 6 6.76 22.33 -9.94
CA ALA A 6 7.61 21.45 -9.15
C ALA A 6 7.02 20.04 -9.06
N MET A 7 5.71 19.92 -8.85
CA MET A 7 5.05 18.61 -8.81
C MET A 7 5.13 17.90 -10.15
N THR A 8 4.92 18.61 -11.26
CA THR A 8 5.05 18.04 -12.60
C THR A 8 6.46 17.51 -12.85
N THR A 9 7.48 18.27 -12.43
CA THR A 9 8.88 17.84 -12.57
C THR A 9 9.16 16.57 -11.77
N ILE A 10 8.67 16.50 -10.53
CA ILE A 10 8.84 15.32 -9.67
C ILE A 10 8.19 14.09 -10.31
N ILE A 11 6.96 14.23 -10.79
CA ILE A 11 6.24 13.13 -11.45
C ILE A 11 7.02 12.64 -12.67
N THR A 12 7.55 13.55 -13.48
CA THR A 12 8.35 13.20 -14.66
C THR A 12 9.60 12.40 -14.26
N ILE A 13 10.31 12.83 -13.23
CA ILE A 13 11.50 12.13 -12.73
C ILE A 13 11.14 10.73 -12.26
N ILE A 14 10.07 10.60 -11.49
CA ILE A 14 9.59 9.30 -10.99
C ILE A 14 9.28 8.35 -12.15
N MET A 15 8.58 8.83 -13.16
CA MET A 15 8.25 8.02 -14.33
C MET A 15 9.50 7.59 -15.11
N GLN A 16 10.49 8.46 -15.24
CA GLN A 16 11.74 8.14 -15.91
C GLN A 16 12.55 7.09 -15.15
N MET A 17 12.41 7.04 -13.82
CA MET A 17 13.08 6.03 -12.99
C MET A 17 12.30 4.71 -12.94
N GLY A 18 11.13 4.62 -13.58
CA GLY A 18 10.31 3.40 -13.56
C GLY A 18 9.58 3.20 -12.24
N ILE A 19 9.49 4.22 -11.41
CA ILE A 19 8.76 4.17 -10.14
C ILE A 19 7.32 4.54 -10.38
N LEU A 20 6.40 3.69 -9.87
CA LEU A 20 4.96 3.87 -10.03
C LEU A 20 4.31 3.98 -8.66
N GLN A 21 3.18 4.66 -8.64
CA GLN A 21 2.30 4.71 -7.47
C GLN A 21 1.00 4.01 -7.82
N LEU A 22 0.65 3.00 -7.02
CA LEU A 22 -0.58 2.25 -7.18
C LEU A 22 -1.49 2.53 -5.99
N GLY A 23 -2.71 3.00 -6.27
CA GLY A 23 -3.73 3.18 -5.25
C GLY A 23 -4.82 2.12 -5.40
N LEU A 24 -5.18 1.48 -4.29
CA LEU A 24 -6.29 0.54 -4.23
C LEU A 24 -7.33 1.06 -3.24
N GLU A 25 -8.60 0.91 -3.59
CA GLU A 25 -9.72 1.31 -2.72
C GLU A 25 -10.68 0.14 -2.55
N THR A 26 -11.60 0.29 -1.60
CA THR A 26 -12.61 -0.74 -1.30
C THR A 26 -11.95 -2.06 -0.92
N ILE A 27 -11.01 -1.98 0.00
CA ILE A 27 -10.24 -3.12 0.47
C ILE A 27 -11.09 -3.93 1.44
N ASP A 28 -11.10 -5.26 1.27
CA ASP A 28 -11.83 -6.18 2.13
C ASP A 28 -11.18 -6.29 3.51
N ALA A 29 -11.99 -6.68 4.50
CA ALA A 29 -11.49 -6.97 5.83
C ALA A 29 -10.52 -8.15 5.81
N CYS A 30 -9.53 -8.12 6.69
CA CYS A 30 -8.61 -9.24 6.85
C CYS A 30 -8.20 -9.40 8.31
N SER A 31 -7.65 -10.58 8.63
CA SER A 31 -7.10 -10.82 9.95
C SER A 31 -5.73 -10.16 10.08
N LYS A 32 -5.27 -10.00 11.31
CA LYS A 32 -3.93 -9.49 11.57
C LYS A 32 -2.86 -10.39 10.97
N ASP A 33 -3.06 -11.70 11.04
CA ASP A 33 -2.11 -12.67 10.48
C ASP A 33 -2.02 -12.54 8.95
N GLN A 34 -3.14 -12.37 8.27
CA GLN A 34 -3.16 -12.16 6.83
C GLN A 34 -2.43 -10.86 6.46
N LEU A 35 -2.74 -9.77 7.17
CA LEU A 35 -2.08 -8.49 6.92
C LEU A 35 -0.58 -8.56 7.20
N THR A 36 -0.18 -9.22 8.30
CA THR A 36 1.22 -9.41 8.63
C THR A 36 1.96 -10.17 7.52
N ALA A 37 1.35 -11.24 6.99
CA ALA A 37 1.95 -12.01 5.90
C ALA A 37 2.16 -11.15 4.65
N ILE A 38 1.20 -10.31 4.31
CA ILE A 38 1.31 -9.39 3.17
C ILE A 38 2.46 -8.40 3.40
N LEU A 39 2.52 -7.79 4.58
CA LEU A 39 3.55 -6.81 4.91
C LEU A 39 4.94 -7.42 4.98
N GLU A 40 5.06 -8.66 5.47
CA GLU A 40 6.32 -9.39 5.44
C GLU A 40 6.82 -9.57 4.01
N GLU A 41 5.94 -9.96 3.09
CA GLU A 41 6.31 -10.12 1.69
C GLU A 41 6.65 -8.78 1.04
N LEU A 42 5.89 -7.73 1.34
CA LEU A 42 6.20 -6.40 0.83
C LEU A 42 7.56 -5.89 1.32
N ALA A 43 7.87 -6.13 2.60
CA ALA A 43 9.08 -5.60 3.22
C ALA A 43 10.34 -6.41 2.91
N TYR A 44 10.22 -7.72 2.79
CA TYR A 44 11.38 -8.62 2.69
C TYR A 44 11.42 -9.45 1.41
N GLY A 45 10.30 -9.59 0.71
CA GLY A 45 10.22 -10.39 -0.51
C GLY A 45 10.15 -9.55 -1.76
N ASN A 46 9.80 -10.19 -2.87
CA ASN A 46 9.67 -9.54 -4.16
C ASN A 46 8.45 -9.99 -4.95
N GLU A 47 7.53 -10.69 -4.32
CA GLU A 47 6.33 -11.20 -4.99
C GLU A 47 5.48 -10.09 -5.59
N TYR A 48 5.47 -8.92 -4.96
CA TYR A 48 4.67 -7.77 -5.40
C TYR A 48 5.47 -6.75 -6.21
N GLY A 49 6.73 -7.06 -6.53
CA GLY A 49 7.65 -6.15 -7.21
C GLY A 49 8.62 -5.51 -6.24
N ASP A 50 9.27 -4.45 -6.69
CA ASP A 50 10.28 -3.73 -5.87
C ASP A 50 9.59 -2.59 -5.13
N VAL A 51 9.03 -2.90 -3.97
CA VAL A 51 8.23 -1.95 -3.19
C VAL A 51 9.16 -1.05 -2.38
N LEU A 52 9.00 0.26 -2.55
CA LEU A 52 9.76 1.28 -1.80
C LEU A 52 9.00 1.78 -0.59
N ARG A 53 7.67 1.84 -0.69
CA ARG A 53 6.82 2.26 0.41
C ARG A 53 5.41 1.74 0.18
N ALA A 54 4.75 1.39 1.27
CA ALA A 54 3.32 1.10 1.24
C ALA A 54 2.68 1.63 2.51
N LYS A 55 1.48 2.14 2.39
CA LYS A 55 0.69 2.54 3.54
C LYS A 55 -0.78 2.30 3.24
N GLY A 56 -1.55 2.10 4.27
CA GLY A 56 -2.96 1.88 4.04
C GLY A 56 -3.77 1.75 5.32
N MET A 57 -5.04 1.62 5.11
CA MET A 57 -6.02 1.39 6.16
C MET A 57 -7.08 0.45 5.65
N LEU A 58 -7.50 -0.50 6.46
CA LEU A 58 -8.49 -1.49 6.06
C LEU A 58 -9.22 -2.05 7.28
N PRO A 59 -10.45 -2.55 7.08
CA PRO A 59 -11.20 -3.15 8.19
C PRO A 59 -10.50 -4.39 8.73
N SER A 60 -10.56 -4.57 10.05
CA SER A 60 -10.20 -5.85 10.65
C SER A 60 -11.43 -6.77 10.64
N GLU A 61 -11.25 -8.01 11.04
CA GLU A 61 -12.38 -8.93 11.21
C GLU A 61 -13.26 -8.55 12.40
N LYS A 62 -12.76 -7.70 13.27
CA LYS A 62 -13.49 -7.23 14.45
C LYS A 62 -14.22 -5.94 14.10
N GLU A 63 -15.54 -5.93 14.34
CA GLU A 63 -16.38 -4.76 14.05
C GLU A 63 -15.90 -3.53 14.84
N GLY A 64 -15.86 -2.39 14.14
CA GLY A 64 -15.47 -1.11 14.76
C GLY A 64 -13.97 -0.91 14.90
N GLU A 65 -13.17 -1.85 14.45
CA GLU A 65 -11.71 -1.76 14.53
C GLU A 65 -11.11 -1.88 13.13
N TRP A 66 -10.19 -0.98 12.83
CA TRP A 66 -9.48 -1.00 11.56
C TRP A 66 -7.99 -1.10 11.80
N TYR A 67 -7.25 -1.63 10.81
CA TYR A 67 -5.80 -1.64 10.79
C TYR A 67 -5.28 -0.48 9.96
N TYR A 68 -4.25 0.17 10.48
CA TYR A 68 -3.49 1.20 9.77
C TYR A 68 -2.06 0.68 9.70
N PHE A 69 -1.48 0.68 8.51
CA PHE A 69 -0.12 0.17 8.36
C PHE A 69 0.74 1.12 7.57
N ASP A 70 2.05 1.02 7.84
CA ASP A 70 3.10 1.70 7.10
C ASP A 70 4.22 0.71 6.88
N MET A 71 4.87 0.76 5.72
CA MET A 71 5.94 -0.14 5.37
C MET A 71 6.99 0.59 4.53
N VAL A 72 8.24 0.38 4.88
CA VAL A 72 9.41 0.69 4.05
C VAL A 72 10.23 -0.60 3.95
N PRO A 73 11.19 -0.72 3.02
CA PRO A 73 11.98 -1.94 2.91
C PRO A 73 12.57 -2.38 4.25
N GLU A 74 12.34 -3.65 4.57
CA GLU A 74 12.82 -4.31 5.80
C GLU A 74 12.21 -3.79 7.10
N GLN A 75 11.12 -3.01 7.01
CA GLN A 75 10.45 -2.47 8.21
C GLN A 75 8.98 -2.22 7.95
N TYR A 76 8.14 -2.61 8.90
CA TYR A 76 6.72 -2.26 8.82
C TYR A 76 6.13 -2.15 10.23
N GLU A 77 4.98 -1.48 10.32
CA GLU A 77 4.20 -1.45 11.55
C GLU A 77 2.71 -1.54 11.25
N ILE A 78 1.97 -2.07 12.20
CA ILE A 78 0.52 -2.17 12.14
C ILE A 78 -0.03 -1.53 13.40
N ARG A 79 -0.98 -0.62 13.23
CA ARG A 79 -1.71 0.02 14.33
C ARG A 79 -3.18 -0.26 14.19
N THR A 80 -3.91 -0.25 15.29
CA THR A 80 -5.37 -0.29 15.25
C THR A 80 -5.92 1.11 15.41
N GLY A 81 -7.09 1.35 14.85
CA GLY A 81 -7.71 2.66 14.94
C GLY A 81 -9.18 2.62 14.55
N ALA A 82 -9.77 3.81 14.46
CA ALA A 82 -11.18 3.97 14.14
C ALA A 82 -11.46 3.66 12.68
N PRO A 83 -12.70 3.21 12.36
CA PRO A 83 -13.10 3.00 10.96
C PRO A 83 -13.04 4.28 10.14
N ASP A 84 -12.76 4.12 8.86
CA ASP A 84 -12.84 5.19 7.87
C ASP A 84 -13.94 4.85 6.87
N TYR A 85 -14.12 5.71 5.89
CA TYR A 85 -15.15 5.58 4.87
C TYR A 85 -14.95 4.32 4.01
N THR A 86 -13.73 4.07 3.58
CA THR A 86 -13.39 2.90 2.77
C THR A 86 -11.94 2.49 3.00
N GLY A 87 -11.65 1.21 2.82
CA GLY A 87 -10.27 0.73 2.88
C GLY A 87 -9.46 1.27 1.71
N LYS A 88 -8.25 1.72 1.99
CA LYS A 88 -7.34 2.30 1.00
C LYS A 88 -5.94 1.77 1.21
N VAL A 89 -5.26 1.45 0.12
CA VAL A 89 -3.86 1.05 0.15
C VAL A 89 -3.13 1.80 -0.96
N CYS A 90 -1.99 2.37 -0.63
CA CYS A 90 -1.12 3.04 -1.59
C CYS A 90 0.24 2.34 -1.57
N VAL A 91 0.71 1.90 -2.74
CA VAL A 91 1.99 1.23 -2.90
C VAL A 91 2.83 2.01 -3.89
N ILE A 92 4.08 2.31 -3.52
CA ILE A 92 5.03 3.00 -4.38
C ILE A 92 6.21 2.06 -4.62
N GLY A 93 6.60 1.91 -5.87
CA GLY A 93 7.73 1.05 -6.21
C GLY A 93 7.92 0.88 -7.71
N ALA A 94 8.84 0.00 -8.07
CA ALA A 94 9.13 -0.35 -9.45
C ALA A 94 8.70 -1.78 -9.74
N ASN A 95 8.31 -2.05 -10.97
CA ASN A 95 7.90 -3.40 -11.40
C ASN A 95 6.78 -3.97 -10.54
N LEU A 96 5.84 -3.13 -10.10
CA LEU A 96 4.75 -3.55 -9.23
C LEU A 96 3.85 -4.57 -9.92
N LYS A 97 3.54 -5.64 -9.20
CA LYS A 97 2.63 -6.69 -9.66
C LYS A 97 1.21 -6.33 -9.23
N GLU A 98 0.57 -5.49 -10.03
CA GLU A 98 -0.74 -4.93 -9.71
C GLU A 98 -1.79 -6.00 -9.42
N ASP A 99 -1.87 -7.04 -10.27
CA ASP A 99 -2.86 -8.11 -10.09
C ASP A 99 -2.62 -8.88 -8.80
N GLU A 100 -1.37 -9.12 -8.44
CA GLU A 100 -1.03 -9.81 -7.19
C GLU A 100 -1.36 -8.95 -5.97
N LEU A 101 -1.12 -7.64 -6.05
CA LEU A 101 -1.48 -6.71 -4.98
C LEU A 101 -3.00 -6.64 -4.81
N LYS A 102 -3.75 -6.60 -5.88
CA LYS A 102 -5.22 -6.60 -5.82
C LYS A 102 -5.75 -7.86 -5.17
N LYS A 103 -5.20 -9.01 -5.52
CA LYS A 103 -5.58 -10.28 -4.90
C LYS A 103 -5.25 -10.32 -3.42
N ALA A 104 -4.05 -9.84 -3.05
CA ALA A 104 -3.60 -9.85 -1.66
C ALA A 104 -4.53 -9.04 -0.75
N PHE A 105 -5.00 -7.89 -1.22
CA PHE A 105 -5.89 -7.02 -0.46
C PHE A 105 -7.37 -7.28 -0.73
N GLY A 106 -7.71 -8.40 -1.37
CA GLY A 106 -9.09 -8.78 -1.59
C GLY A 106 -9.83 -7.97 -2.64
N ARG A 107 -9.12 -7.19 -3.45
CA ARG A 107 -9.74 -6.38 -4.49
C ARG A 107 -9.69 -7.11 -5.83
N ASN A 108 -10.82 -7.11 -6.51
CA ASN A 108 -10.94 -7.73 -7.83
C ASN A 108 -10.86 -6.71 -8.95
#